data_1c465b9661784cf49f206959c6d168a7
#
_entry.id   1c465b9661784cf49f206959c6d168a7
#
_cell.length_a   1.000
_cell.length_b   1.000
_cell.length_c   1.000
_cell.angle_alpha   90.00
_cell.angle_beta   90.00
_cell.angle_gamma   90.00
#
_symmetry.space_group_name_H-M   'P 1'
#
loop_
_entity.id
_entity.type
_entity.pdbx_description
1 polymer ?
#
loop_
_entity_poly.entity_id
_entity_poly.type
_entity_poly.pdbx_seq_one_letter_code
_entity_poly.pdbx_strand_id
1 'polypeptide(L)'
;MSLWNDMSWVPALRTPFLNQMFELITLMGYPLFLIMFLCFGYFALGSKRFFHTAMLLMATGLLNAWLKDFYQDPRPAADYALDAGVGTSYGWPSGHMQIAVVLWGYLAYSVRHTPYKTLAYWAAGIFMALQGFSRLYLGVHDLGDVTGGFILGCVCLYAYVAAENHPRLSRGVAQLPVSQAVASLFVLQLLYVVFYPSHLEHEAPIWFAGAMMGWLLG
;
A
#
# COMPACT_ATOMS: atom_id res chain seq x y z
N MET A 1 -23.37 16.87 8.00
CA MET A 1 -22.26 15.92 7.72
C MET A 1 -22.54 15.29 6.39
N SER A 2 -21.55 15.20 5.50
CA SER A 2 -21.74 14.46 4.25
C SER A 2 -21.73 12.95 4.55
N LEU A 3 -22.46 12.15 3.78
CA LEU A 3 -22.48 10.68 3.92
C LEU A 3 -21.07 10.06 3.82
N TRP A 4 -20.13 10.79 3.21
CA TRP A 4 -18.75 10.36 3.02
C TRP A 4 -17.91 10.36 4.32
N ASN A 5 -18.26 11.24 5.26
CA ASN A 5 -17.51 11.42 6.51
C ASN A 5 -18.31 10.96 7.75
N ASP A 6 -19.51 10.38 7.53
CA ASP A 6 -20.32 9.89 8.64
C ASP A 6 -19.84 8.52 9.10
N MET A 7 -19.35 8.45 10.34
CA MET A 7 -18.86 7.23 11.00
C MET A 7 -19.77 6.78 12.14
N SER A 8 -20.92 7.43 12.33
CA SER A 8 -21.84 7.16 13.46
C SER A 8 -22.42 5.74 13.48
N TRP A 9 -22.44 5.08 12.33
CA TRP A 9 -22.91 3.69 12.16
C TRP A 9 -21.91 2.63 12.63
N VAL A 10 -20.62 2.97 12.70
CA VAL A 10 -19.53 2.01 12.99
C VAL A 10 -19.68 1.37 14.37
N PRO A 11 -19.89 2.13 15.47
CA PRO A 11 -20.02 1.53 16.80
C PRO A 11 -21.15 0.51 16.92
N ALA A 12 -22.25 0.68 16.15
CA ALA A 12 -23.39 -0.23 16.17
C ALA A 12 -23.07 -1.63 15.59
N LEU A 13 -22.05 -1.76 14.78
CA LEU A 13 -21.62 -3.04 14.21
C LEU A 13 -20.60 -3.78 15.07
N ARG A 14 -20.08 -3.16 16.14
CA ARG A 14 -18.97 -3.71 16.91
C ARG A 14 -19.37 -4.88 17.78
N THR A 15 -18.65 -5.99 17.59
CA THR A 15 -18.72 -7.17 18.45
C THR A 15 -17.30 -7.64 18.77
N PRO A 16 -17.04 -8.34 19.89
CA PRO A 16 -15.70 -8.84 20.21
C PRO A 16 -15.09 -9.69 19.09
N PHE A 17 -15.89 -10.54 18.45
CA PHE A 17 -15.45 -11.37 17.33
C PHE A 17 -15.06 -10.55 16.11
N LEU A 18 -15.89 -9.60 15.69
CA LEU A 18 -15.60 -8.75 14.52
C LEU A 18 -14.42 -7.81 14.78
N ASN A 19 -14.25 -7.33 16.02
CA ASN A 19 -13.10 -6.52 16.39
C ASN A 19 -11.80 -7.29 16.13
N GLN A 20 -11.68 -8.50 16.70
CA GLN A 20 -10.49 -9.36 16.49
C GLN A 20 -10.28 -9.71 15.02
N MET A 21 -11.35 -10.03 14.31
CA MET A 21 -11.28 -10.37 12.88
C MET A 21 -10.72 -9.19 12.06
N PHE A 22 -11.22 -7.98 12.26
CA PHE A 22 -10.77 -6.82 11.49
C PHE A 22 -9.41 -6.29 11.95
N GLU A 23 -9.03 -6.47 13.22
CA GLU A 23 -7.67 -6.27 13.69
C GLU A 23 -6.67 -7.22 12.98
N LEU A 24 -7.02 -8.49 12.81
CA LEU A 24 -6.18 -9.44 12.05
C LEU A 24 -6.11 -9.08 10.56
N ILE A 25 -7.23 -8.71 9.95
CA ILE A 25 -7.27 -8.32 8.52
C ILE A 25 -6.41 -7.07 8.29
N THR A 26 -6.48 -6.07 9.17
CA THR A 26 -5.70 -4.85 8.99
C THR A 26 -4.18 -5.08 9.06
N LEU A 27 -3.71 -6.14 9.76
CA LEU A 27 -2.28 -6.48 9.80
C LEU A 27 -1.67 -6.70 8.41
N MET A 28 -2.46 -7.13 7.42
CA MET A 28 -1.99 -7.33 6.05
C MET A 28 -1.56 -6.03 5.36
N GLY A 29 -1.93 -4.87 5.88
CA GLY A 29 -1.50 -3.56 5.39
C GLY A 29 -0.31 -2.96 6.13
N TYR A 30 0.18 -3.61 7.20
CA TYR A 30 1.31 -3.11 7.98
C TYR A 30 2.67 -3.58 7.45
N PRO A 31 3.73 -2.80 7.64
CA PRO A 31 5.05 -3.07 7.09
C PRO A 31 5.61 -4.46 7.44
N LEU A 32 5.42 -4.92 8.69
CA LEU A 32 5.93 -6.22 9.12
C LEU A 32 5.35 -7.36 8.28
N PHE A 33 4.03 -7.38 8.08
CA PHE A 33 3.38 -8.38 7.23
C PHE A 33 3.89 -8.29 5.79
N LEU A 34 3.96 -7.07 5.25
CA LEU A 34 4.39 -6.84 3.87
C LEU A 34 5.82 -7.35 3.63
N ILE A 35 6.74 -7.03 4.54
CA ILE A 35 8.14 -7.48 4.46
C ILE A 35 8.20 -9.02 4.51
N MET A 36 7.56 -9.64 5.50
CA MET A 36 7.56 -11.10 5.64
C MET A 36 6.93 -11.78 4.42
N PHE A 37 5.79 -11.28 3.95
CA PHE A 37 5.08 -11.82 2.79
C PHE A 37 5.90 -11.69 1.51
N LEU A 38 6.51 -10.53 1.27
CA LEU A 38 7.32 -10.29 0.08
C LEU A 38 8.61 -11.13 0.11
N CYS A 39 9.30 -11.21 1.25
CA CYS A 39 10.48 -12.06 1.39
C CYS A 39 10.14 -13.53 1.17
N PHE A 40 9.10 -14.04 1.84
CA PHE A 40 8.67 -15.43 1.63
C PHE A 40 8.31 -15.70 0.17
N GLY A 41 7.51 -14.83 -0.43
CA GLY A 41 7.09 -14.96 -1.82
C GLY A 41 8.26 -14.90 -2.79
N TYR A 42 9.24 -14.04 -2.53
CA TYR A 42 10.46 -13.92 -3.33
C TYR A 42 11.25 -15.23 -3.37
N PHE A 43 11.52 -15.83 -2.21
CA PHE A 43 12.32 -17.04 -2.12
C PHE A 43 11.56 -18.30 -2.50
N ALA A 44 10.26 -18.39 -2.17
CA ALA A 44 9.49 -19.62 -2.31
C ALA A 44 8.70 -19.73 -3.64
N LEU A 45 8.20 -18.59 -4.19
CA LEU A 45 7.23 -18.61 -5.28
C LEU A 45 7.70 -17.95 -6.59
N GLY A 46 8.80 -17.24 -6.58
CA GLY A 46 9.36 -16.65 -7.79
C GLY A 46 9.82 -15.19 -7.61
N SER A 47 11.11 -15.02 -7.64
CA SER A 47 11.81 -13.76 -7.33
C SER A 47 11.32 -12.57 -8.16
N LYS A 48 11.18 -12.73 -9.48
CA LYS A 48 10.82 -11.61 -10.36
C LYS A 48 9.47 -10.97 -10.00
N ARG A 49 8.46 -11.81 -9.75
CA ARG A 49 7.09 -11.34 -9.45
C ARG A 49 7.05 -10.53 -8.15
N PHE A 50 7.64 -11.08 -7.09
CA PHE A 50 7.65 -10.44 -5.78
C PHE A 50 8.56 -9.22 -5.74
N PHE A 51 9.64 -9.21 -6.52
CA PHE A 51 10.45 -8.02 -6.74
C PHE A 51 9.64 -6.86 -7.32
N HIS A 52 8.93 -7.09 -8.42
CA HIS A 52 8.06 -6.09 -9.04
C HIS A 52 6.97 -5.60 -8.08
N THR A 53 6.38 -6.52 -7.29
CA THR A 53 5.40 -6.15 -6.28
C THR A 53 6.01 -5.23 -5.22
N ALA A 54 7.21 -5.53 -4.74
CA ALA A 54 7.90 -4.72 -3.74
C ALA A 54 8.22 -3.32 -4.28
N MET A 55 8.76 -3.22 -5.51
CA MET A 55 9.04 -1.94 -6.17
C MET A 55 7.79 -1.08 -6.30
N LEU A 56 6.70 -1.70 -6.73
CA LEU A 56 5.43 -0.99 -6.89
C LEU A 56 4.88 -0.53 -5.53
N LEU A 57 4.92 -1.37 -4.50
CA LEU A 57 4.48 -0.99 -3.15
C LEU A 57 5.28 0.18 -2.59
N MET A 58 6.59 0.21 -2.81
CA MET A 58 7.43 1.33 -2.39
C MET A 58 7.07 2.62 -3.08
N ALA A 59 7.01 2.60 -4.40
CA ALA A 59 6.70 3.78 -5.18
C ALA A 59 5.32 4.36 -4.79
N THR A 60 4.34 3.48 -4.59
CA THR A 60 3.00 3.92 -4.19
C THR A 60 2.93 4.37 -2.73
N GLY A 61 3.72 3.77 -1.84
CA GLY A 61 3.82 4.18 -0.44
C GLY A 61 4.40 5.59 -0.30
N LEU A 62 5.46 5.90 -1.06
CA LEU A 62 6.03 7.25 -1.13
C LEU A 62 5.01 8.27 -1.65
N LEU A 63 4.28 7.93 -2.72
CA LEU A 63 3.23 8.78 -3.25
C LEU A 63 2.10 9.00 -2.24
N ASN A 64 1.70 7.96 -1.51
CA ASN A 64 0.68 8.06 -0.45
C ASN A 64 1.11 9.02 0.65
N ALA A 65 2.34 8.86 1.16
CA ALA A 65 2.89 9.73 2.18
C ALA A 65 2.89 11.19 1.70
N TRP A 66 3.37 11.43 0.48
CA TRP A 66 3.40 12.77 -0.11
C TRP A 66 2.01 13.39 -0.23
N LEU A 67 1.01 12.64 -0.67
CA LEU A 67 -0.37 13.14 -0.77
C LEU A 67 -0.98 13.43 0.59
N LYS A 68 -0.73 12.59 1.60
CA LYS A 68 -1.16 12.85 2.98
C LYS A 68 -0.65 14.17 3.50
N ASP A 69 0.62 14.44 3.29
CA ASP A 69 1.26 15.67 3.74
C ASP A 69 0.79 16.90 2.96
N PHE A 70 0.46 16.72 1.69
CA PHE A 70 -0.05 17.80 0.85
C PHE A 70 -1.48 18.17 1.22
N TYR A 71 -2.37 17.19 1.43
CA TYR A 71 -3.78 17.46 1.71
C TYR A 71 -4.08 17.67 3.18
N GLN A 72 -3.31 17.09 4.08
CA GLN A 72 -3.45 17.19 5.54
C GLN A 72 -4.88 16.93 6.04
N ASP A 73 -5.57 16.00 5.41
CA ASP A 73 -6.95 15.67 5.73
C ASP A 73 -7.05 15.02 7.12
N PRO A 74 -7.90 15.55 8.02
CA PRO A 74 -8.01 15.01 9.36
C PRO A 74 -8.67 13.62 9.35
N ARG A 75 -8.21 12.73 10.23
CA ARG A 75 -8.87 11.45 10.47
C ARG A 75 -10.23 11.62 11.14
N PRO A 76 -11.11 10.60 11.08
CA PRO A 76 -12.29 10.53 11.95
C PRO A 76 -11.94 10.73 13.42
N ALA A 77 -12.93 11.14 14.22
CA ALA A 77 -12.74 11.39 15.64
C ALA A 77 -12.11 10.17 16.36
N ALA A 78 -11.16 10.42 17.25
CA ALA A 78 -10.40 9.40 17.95
C ALA A 78 -11.29 8.39 18.74
N ASP A 79 -12.48 8.81 19.14
CA ASP A 79 -13.47 7.97 19.84
C ASP A 79 -13.94 6.77 18.99
N TYR A 80 -13.79 6.87 17.67
CA TYR A 80 -14.10 5.76 16.76
C TYR A 80 -12.92 4.80 16.55
N ALA A 81 -11.69 5.19 16.88
CA ALA A 81 -10.51 4.42 16.54
C ALA A 81 -10.33 3.20 17.45
N LEU A 82 -10.27 2.00 16.86
CA LEU A 82 -9.85 0.76 17.53
C LEU A 82 -8.41 0.36 17.21
N ASP A 83 -7.83 0.90 16.13
CA ASP A 83 -6.48 0.59 15.69
C ASP A 83 -5.52 1.69 16.17
N ALA A 84 -4.77 1.38 17.23
CA ALA A 84 -3.76 2.29 17.78
C ALA A 84 -2.49 2.42 16.90
N GLY A 85 -2.30 1.51 15.93
CA GLY A 85 -1.13 1.48 15.06
C GLY A 85 -1.11 2.55 13.96
N VAL A 86 -2.17 3.35 13.83
CA VAL A 86 -2.26 4.39 12.78
C VAL A 86 -1.41 5.62 13.05
N GLY A 87 -0.91 5.80 14.28
CA GLY A 87 -0.10 6.96 14.67
C GLY A 87 -0.82 8.30 14.45
N THR A 88 -0.04 9.33 14.17
CA THR A 88 -0.51 10.71 13.96
C THR A 88 -0.69 11.07 12.48
N SER A 89 -0.55 10.11 11.56
CA SER A 89 -0.66 10.37 10.11
C SER A 89 -2.06 10.82 9.69
N TYR A 90 -2.15 11.62 8.62
CA TYR A 90 -3.40 12.12 8.05
C TYR A 90 -4.32 11.02 7.50
N GLY A 91 -5.61 11.36 7.28
CA GLY A 91 -6.64 10.46 6.77
C GLY A 91 -6.45 10.11 5.31
N TRP A 92 -6.68 11.08 4.44
CA TRP A 92 -6.69 10.88 2.99
C TRP A 92 -5.29 10.90 2.34
N PRO A 93 -5.04 9.98 1.39
CA PRO A 93 -5.80 8.77 1.05
C PRO A 93 -5.42 7.59 1.95
N SER A 94 -6.33 6.61 2.13
CA SER A 94 -6.05 5.42 2.94
C SER A 94 -4.91 4.58 2.37
N GLY A 95 -3.78 4.52 3.09
CA GLY A 95 -2.60 3.75 2.69
C GLY A 95 -2.86 2.25 2.65
N HIS A 96 -3.60 1.70 3.63
CA HIS A 96 -3.95 0.29 3.66
C HIS A 96 -4.79 -0.13 2.45
N MET A 97 -5.75 0.70 2.05
CA MET A 97 -6.56 0.43 0.85
C MET A 97 -5.73 0.49 -0.42
N GLN A 98 -4.89 1.50 -0.57
CA GLN A 98 -3.98 1.63 -1.70
C GLN A 98 -3.03 0.44 -1.82
N ILE A 99 -2.41 0.03 -0.70
CA ILE A 99 -1.54 -1.15 -0.62
C ILE A 99 -2.29 -2.42 -1.02
N ALA A 100 -3.52 -2.60 -0.54
CA ALA A 100 -4.32 -3.78 -0.88
C ALA A 100 -4.58 -3.88 -2.39
N VAL A 101 -4.95 -2.75 -3.04
CA VAL A 101 -5.17 -2.72 -4.49
C VAL A 101 -3.89 -3.06 -5.25
N VAL A 102 -2.79 -2.45 -4.88
CA VAL A 102 -1.50 -2.62 -5.55
C VAL A 102 -0.96 -4.05 -5.36
N LEU A 103 -0.94 -4.54 -4.12
CA LEU A 103 -0.42 -5.87 -3.77
C LEU A 103 -1.24 -6.98 -4.44
N TRP A 104 -2.52 -7.05 -4.10
CA TRP A 104 -3.37 -8.13 -4.57
C TRP A 104 -3.69 -8.02 -6.05
N GLY A 105 -3.85 -6.79 -6.55
CA GLY A 105 -4.09 -6.51 -7.96
C GLY A 105 -2.90 -6.92 -8.83
N TYR A 106 -1.68 -6.57 -8.45
CA TYR A 106 -0.50 -6.97 -9.22
C TYR A 106 -0.22 -8.47 -9.15
N LEU A 107 -0.40 -9.10 -7.98
CA LEU A 107 -0.27 -10.55 -7.87
C LEU A 107 -1.28 -11.28 -8.75
N ALA A 108 -2.54 -10.87 -8.76
CA ALA A 108 -3.56 -11.42 -9.65
C ALA A 108 -3.22 -11.20 -11.13
N TYR A 109 -2.79 -9.98 -11.49
CA TYR A 109 -2.32 -9.68 -12.84
C TYR A 109 -1.15 -10.57 -13.26
N SER A 110 -0.22 -10.85 -12.34
CA SER A 110 0.98 -11.65 -12.63
C SER A 110 0.68 -13.10 -13.01
N VAL A 111 -0.48 -13.61 -12.65
CA VAL A 111 -0.95 -14.97 -13.00
C VAL A 111 -2.03 -14.99 -14.09
N ARG A 112 -2.26 -13.87 -14.79
CA ARG A 112 -3.31 -13.69 -15.81
C ARG A 112 -3.28 -14.70 -16.98
N HIS A 113 -2.13 -15.29 -17.25
CA HIS A 113 -1.95 -16.28 -18.31
C HIS A 113 -1.95 -17.74 -17.80
N THR A 114 -2.33 -17.95 -16.53
CA THR A 114 -2.43 -19.27 -15.92
C THR A 114 -3.90 -19.72 -15.78
N PRO A 115 -4.17 -21.03 -15.58
CA PRO A 115 -5.53 -21.50 -15.30
C PRO A 115 -6.12 -20.93 -14.01
N TYR A 116 -5.29 -20.41 -13.10
CA TYR A 116 -5.71 -19.84 -11.82
C TYR A 116 -6.16 -18.38 -11.88
N LYS A 117 -6.15 -17.73 -13.06
CA LYS A 117 -6.45 -16.30 -13.22
C LYS A 117 -7.77 -15.89 -12.56
N THR A 118 -8.85 -16.62 -12.82
CA THR A 118 -10.18 -16.30 -12.32
C THR A 118 -10.23 -16.34 -10.79
N LEU A 119 -9.66 -17.39 -10.18
CA LEU A 119 -9.56 -17.51 -8.73
C LEU A 119 -8.72 -16.36 -8.14
N ALA A 120 -7.60 -16.02 -8.76
CA ALA A 120 -6.72 -14.95 -8.31
C ALA A 120 -7.40 -13.57 -8.33
N TYR A 121 -8.19 -13.27 -9.38
CA TYR A 121 -8.94 -12.01 -9.44
C TYR A 121 -10.05 -11.94 -8.40
N TRP A 122 -10.78 -13.05 -8.17
CA TRP A 122 -11.79 -13.08 -7.11
C TRP A 122 -11.15 -12.95 -5.73
N ALA A 123 -10.08 -13.66 -5.47
CA ALA A 123 -9.34 -13.54 -4.21
C ALA A 123 -8.84 -12.11 -3.98
N ALA A 124 -8.23 -11.50 -5.00
CA ALA A 124 -7.79 -10.11 -4.93
C ALA A 124 -8.93 -9.15 -4.59
N GLY A 125 -10.08 -9.27 -5.27
CA GLY A 125 -11.27 -8.46 -4.98
C GLY A 125 -11.77 -8.62 -3.54
N ILE A 126 -11.81 -9.86 -3.03
CA ILE A 126 -12.21 -10.14 -1.65
C ILE A 126 -11.22 -9.51 -0.65
N PHE A 127 -9.91 -9.68 -0.86
CA PHE A 127 -8.90 -9.08 0.03
C PHE A 127 -8.94 -7.55 0.01
N MET A 128 -9.12 -6.93 -1.15
CA MET A 128 -9.29 -5.48 -1.28
C MET A 128 -10.53 -5.00 -0.52
N ALA A 129 -11.68 -5.68 -0.69
CA ALA A 129 -12.92 -5.34 0.00
C ALA A 129 -12.79 -5.49 1.52
N LEU A 130 -12.22 -6.59 1.99
CA LEU A 130 -11.98 -6.84 3.41
C LEU A 130 -11.04 -5.80 4.00
N GLN A 131 -9.95 -5.46 3.30
CA GLN A 131 -9.00 -4.46 3.77
C GLN A 131 -9.62 -3.07 3.83
N GLY A 132 -10.34 -2.66 2.78
CA GLY A 132 -11.05 -1.37 2.78
C GLY A 132 -12.08 -1.28 3.89
N PHE A 133 -12.91 -2.32 4.04
CA PHE A 133 -13.92 -2.35 5.10
C PHE A 133 -13.29 -2.39 6.50
N SER A 134 -12.16 -3.05 6.69
CA SER A 134 -11.45 -3.06 7.97
C SER A 134 -11.09 -1.64 8.44
N ARG A 135 -10.72 -0.75 7.51
CA ARG A 135 -10.35 0.64 7.86
C ARG A 135 -11.55 1.47 8.31
N LEU A 136 -12.72 1.24 7.69
CA LEU A 136 -13.98 1.84 8.11
C LEU A 136 -14.41 1.29 9.47
N TYR A 137 -14.42 -0.03 9.62
CA TYR A 137 -14.84 -0.72 10.83
C TYR A 137 -13.99 -0.35 12.05
N LEU A 138 -12.67 -0.28 11.87
CA LEU A 138 -11.74 0.13 12.93
C LEU A 138 -11.80 1.63 13.23
N GLY A 139 -12.59 2.41 12.47
CA GLY A 139 -12.86 3.81 12.74
C GLY A 139 -11.69 4.75 12.48
N VAL A 140 -10.73 4.34 11.66
CA VAL A 140 -9.48 5.09 11.43
C VAL A 140 -9.45 5.81 10.09
N HIS A 141 -10.40 5.51 9.22
CA HIS A 141 -10.63 6.16 7.93
C HIS A 141 -12.13 6.25 7.66
N ASP A 142 -12.56 7.29 6.98
CA ASP A 142 -13.89 7.40 6.45
C ASP A 142 -14.01 6.84 5.00
N LEU A 143 -15.20 6.92 4.42
CA LEU A 143 -15.45 6.38 3.08
C LEU A 143 -14.69 7.16 2.00
N GLY A 144 -14.48 8.47 2.19
CA GLY A 144 -13.69 9.32 1.30
C GLY A 144 -12.23 8.88 1.25
N ASP A 145 -11.63 8.61 2.42
CA ASP A 145 -10.28 8.11 2.56
C ASP A 145 -10.08 6.77 1.82
N VAL A 146 -10.99 5.83 2.08
CA VAL A 146 -10.93 4.47 1.52
C VAL A 146 -11.13 4.51 0.01
N THR A 147 -12.08 5.31 -0.48
CA THR A 147 -12.33 5.48 -1.91
C THR A 147 -11.14 6.15 -2.59
N GLY A 148 -10.56 7.19 -1.98
CA GLY A 148 -9.34 7.84 -2.46
C GLY A 148 -8.17 6.87 -2.56
N GLY A 149 -7.95 6.05 -1.53
CA GLY A 149 -6.92 5.00 -1.53
C GLY A 149 -7.14 3.95 -2.62
N PHE A 150 -8.40 3.53 -2.83
CA PHE A 150 -8.76 2.60 -3.90
C PHE A 150 -8.45 3.15 -5.29
N ILE A 151 -8.92 4.37 -5.59
CA ILE A 151 -8.70 5.02 -6.89
C ILE A 151 -7.22 5.22 -7.13
N LEU A 152 -6.49 5.73 -6.14
CA LEU A 152 -5.05 5.94 -6.25
C LEU A 152 -4.30 4.62 -6.47
N GLY A 153 -4.67 3.56 -5.76
CA GLY A 153 -4.13 2.22 -5.96
C GLY A 153 -4.36 1.69 -7.38
N CYS A 154 -5.56 1.88 -7.92
CA CYS A 154 -5.89 1.50 -9.30
C CYS A 154 -5.06 2.28 -10.32
N VAL A 155 -4.90 3.59 -10.14
CA VAL A 155 -4.09 4.45 -11.02
C VAL A 155 -2.63 4.01 -10.99
N CYS A 156 -2.06 3.79 -9.80
CA CYS A 156 -0.67 3.33 -9.65
C CYS A 156 -0.45 1.96 -10.28
N LEU A 157 -1.36 1.01 -10.02
CA LEU A 157 -1.30 -0.33 -10.61
C LEU A 157 -1.38 -0.28 -12.13
N TYR A 158 -2.33 0.47 -12.68
CA TYR A 158 -2.46 0.65 -14.13
C TYR A 158 -1.21 1.27 -14.75
N ALA A 159 -0.71 2.36 -14.18
CA ALA A 159 0.49 3.04 -14.67
C ALA A 159 1.71 2.10 -14.67
N TYR A 160 1.87 1.31 -13.59
CA TYR A 160 2.96 0.36 -13.48
C TYR A 160 2.85 -0.77 -14.53
N VAL A 161 1.68 -1.38 -14.67
CA VAL A 161 1.43 -2.43 -15.66
C VAL A 161 1.60 -1.91 -17.08
N ALA A 162 1.16 -0.69 -17.38
CA ALA A 162 1.37 -0.05 -18.66
C ALA A 162 2.85 0.18 -18.94
N ALA A 163 3.61 0.65 -17.95
CA ALA A 163 5.07 0.83 -18.07
C ALA A 163 5.81 -0.50 -18.25
N GLU A 164 5.43 -1.55 -17.50
CA GLU A 164 6.01 -2.89 -17.63
C GLU A 164 5.80 -3.48 -19.02
N ASN A 165 4.62 -3.26 -19.61
CA ASN A 165 4.30 -3.75 -20.96
C ASN A 165 4.82 -2.85 -22.10
N HIS A 166 5.33 -1.65 -21.79
CA HIS A 166 5.82 -0.73 -22.81
C HIS A 166 7.25 -1.12 -23.26
N PRO A 167 7.49 -1.46 -24.56
CA PRO A 167 8.75 -2.06 -25.00
C PRO A 167 10.01 -1.23 -24.76
N ARG A 168 9.89 0.12 -24.76
CA ARG A 168 11.03 1.01 -24.50
C ARG A 168 11.32 1.14 -23.01
N LEU A 169 10.27 1.26 -22.18
CA LEU A 169 10.40 1.43 -20.75
C LEU A 169 10.90 0.15 -20.08
N SER A 170 10.31 -1.00 -20.42
CA SER A 170 10.73 -2.29 -19.86
C SER A 170 12.18 -2.64 -20.19
N ARG A 171 12.65 -2.35 -21.43
CA ARG A 171 14.04 -2.52 -21.81
C ARG A 171 14.97 -1.54 -21.10
N GLY A 172 14.57 -0.27 -20.97
CA GLY A 172 15.33 0.74 -20.24
C GLY A 172 15.57 0.35 -18.79
N VAL A 173 14.51 -0.06 -18.08
CA VAL A 173 14.62 -0.51 -16.68
C VAL A 173 15.44 -1.79 -16.56
N ALA A 174 15.25 -2.77 -17.46
CA ALA A 174 16.01 -4.02 -17.44
C ALA A 174 17.51 -3.86 -17.74
N GLN A 175 17.90 -2.75 -18.38
CA GLN A 175 19.29 -2.43 -18.72
C GLN A 175 19.94 -1.49 -17.71
N LEU A 176 19.20 -0.96 -16.72
CA LEU A 176 19.78 -0.12 -15.69
C LEU A 176 20.74 -0.94 -14.83
N PRO A 177 22.02 -0.55 -14.73
CA PRO A 177 22.93 -1.15 -13.76
C PRO A 177 22.37 -1.05 -12.36
N VAL A 178 22.57 -2.08 -11.54
CA VAL A 178 22.07 -2.10 -10.13
C VAL A 178 22.53 -0.86 -9.37
N SER A 179 23.78 -0.40 -9.61
CA SER A 179 24.31 0.82 -9.01
C SER A 179 23.50 2.07 -9.35
N GLN A 180 23.01 2.20 -10.59
CA GLN A 180 22.17 3.33 -10.99
C GLN A 180 20.75 3.22 -10.42
N ALA A 181 20.19 2.02 -10.35
CA ALA A 181 18.90 1.80 -9.70
C ALA A 181 18.96 2.18 -8.20
N VAL A 182 19.99 1.73 -7.50
CA VAL A 182 20.25 2.09 -6.09
C VAL A 182 20.46 3.59 -5.92
N ALA A 183 21.29 4.21 -6.78
CA ALA A 183 21.52 5.66 -6.73
C ALA A 183 20.24 6.45 -6.97
N SER A 184 19.39 6.02 -7.92
CA SER A 184 18.10 6.67 -8.19
C SER A 184 17.15 6.58 -6.99
N LEU A 185 17.08 5.43 -6.34
CA LEU A 185 16.27 5.25 -5.13
C LEU A 185 16.81 6.11 -3.97
N PHE A 186 18.13 6.17 -3.82
CA PHE A 186 18.77 7.01 -2.80
C PHE A 186 18.50 8.50 -3.04
N VAL A 187 18.61 8.96 -4.29
CA VAL A 187 18.30 10.35 -4.66
C VAL A 187 16.83 10.67 -4.41
N LEU A 188 15.90 9.78 -4.81
CA LEU A 188 14.47 9.96 -4.54
C LEU A 188 14.18 10.06 -3.04
N GLN A 189 14.84 9.23 -2.24
CA GLN A 189 14.71 9.26 -0.79
C GLN A 189 15.32 10.54 -0.17
N LEU A 190 16.46 10.98 -0.66
CA LEU A 190 17.08 12.23 -0.24
C LEU A 190 16.20 13.43 -0.57
N LEU A 191 15.62 13.46 -1.78
CA LEU A 191 14.66 14.49 -2.18
C LEU A 191 13.43 14.47 -1.27
N TYR A 192 12.92 13.28 -0.93
CA TYR A 192 11.82 13.14 0.02
C TYR A 192 12.19 13.75 1.38
N VAL A 193 13.33 13.41 1.95
CA VAL A 193 13.78 13.95 3.26
C VAL A 193 14.00 15.46 3.22
N VAL A 194 14.57 15.99 2.12
CA VAL A 194 14.89 17.43 1.97
C VAL A 194 13.64 18.27 1.76
N PHE A 195 12.70 17.79 0.95
CA PHE A 195 11.48 18.54 0.63
C PHE A 195 10.33 18.27 1.60
N TYR A 196 10.47 17.26 2.45
CA TYR A 196 9.50 16.90 3.50
C TYR A 196 10.13 17.08 4.87
N PRO A 197 10.02 18.25 5.45
CA PRO A 197 10.56 18.51 6.79
C PRO A 197 9.82 17.63 7.82
N SER A 198 10.58 17.16 8.74
CA SER A 198 10.44 16.22 9.85
C SER A 198 9.23 16.33 10.80
N HIS A 199 8.11 16.88 10.39
CA HIS A 199 6.89 16.92 11.22
C HIS A 199 6.08 15.62 11.17
N LEU A 200 6.53 14.65 10.39
CA LEU A 200 5.74 13.49 10.03
C LEU A 200 6.50 12.24 10.43
N GLU A 201 5.85 11.45 11.26
CA GLU A 201 6.29 10.11 11.67
C GLU A 201 6.29 9.12 10.49
N HIS A 202 6.91 9.52 9.35
CA HIS A 202 6.98 8.69 8.16
C HIS A 202 8.28 7.90 8.10
N GLU A 203 8.55 7.15 9.15
CA GLU A 203 9.67 6.20 9.14
C GLU A 203 9.46 5.09 8.10
N ALA A 204 8.20 4.67 7.86
CA ALA A 204 7.90 3.55 7.00
C ALA A 204 8.46 3.65 5.57
N PRO A 205 8.35 4.76 4.83
CA PRO A 205 8.96 4.89 3.51
C PRO A 205 10.49 4.80 3.55
N ILE A 206 11.12 5.34 4.59
CA ILE A 206 12.58 5.32 4.77
C ILE A 206 13.06 3.89 5.02
N TRP A 207 12.39 3.16 5.91
CA TRP A 207 12.70 1.76 6.17
C TRP A 207 12.51 0.88 4.94
N PHE A 208 11.42 1.10 4.19
CA PHE A 208 11.15 0.36 2.95
C PHE A 208 12.24 0.60 1.90
N ALA A 209 12.64 1.85 1.68
CA ALA A 209 13.69 2.19 0.73
C ALA A 209 15.05 1.62 1.16
N GLY A 210 15.39 1.68 2.46
CA GLY A 210 16.59 1.08 3.02
C GLY A 210 16.64 -0.43 2.83
N ALA A 211 15.55 -1.13 3.12
CA ALA A 211 15.44 -2.57 2.93
C ALA A 211 15.63 -2.98 1.45
N MET A 212 15.08 -2.19 0.53
CA MET A 212 15.23 -2.46 -0.91
C MET A 212 16.66 -2.17 -1.42
N MET A 213 17.28 -1.11 -0.93
CA MET A 213 18.70 -0.86 -1.27
C MET A 213 19.57 -2.02 -0.78
N GLY A 214 19.35 -2.48 0.44
CA GLY A 214 20.05 -3.65 0.98
C GLY A 214 19.84 -4.91 0.14
N TRP A 215 18.63 -5.13 -0.32
CA TRP A 215 18.30 -6.28 -1.15
C TRP A 215 18.85 -6.21 -2.59
N LEU A 216 18.97 -5.02 -3.18
CA LEU A 216 19.59 -4.84 -4.50
C LEU A 216 21.12 -4.98 -4.44
N LEU A 217 21.73 -4.78 -3.27
CA LEU A 217 23.17 -4.84 -3.07
C LEU A 217 23.66 -6.23 -2.61
N GLY A 218 22.78 -7.08 -2.05
CA GLY A 218 23.08 -8.45 -1.56
C GLY A 218 22.65 -9.52 -2.50
#